data_95805efce503403661e809ff2327a4ad
#
_entry.id   95805efce503403661e809ff2327a4ad
#
_cell.length_a   1.000
_cell.length_b   1.000
_cell.length_c   1.000
_cell.angle_alpha   90.00
_cell.angle_beta   90.00
_cell.angle_gamma   90.00
#
_symmetry.space_group_name_H-M   'P 1'
#
loop_
_entity.id
_entity.type
_entity.pdbx_description
1 polymer ?
#
loop_
_entity_poly.entity_id
_entity_poly.type
_entity_poly.pdbx_seq_one_letter_code
_entity_poly.pdbx_strand_id
1 'polypeptide(L)'
;MQRALVSFSMLIAFASVSSAQTSKNAKEPLVEFENMTWAEVKQALADGKTTALFYTGGTEQRGPQNTNGGHTFMGRATVKAIALKLGNAIAMPVLPYTPNNASATLPGTIGLTNELLTAILERVSEQAITTGFKNVILMGDHGGGQPTVYADVAKRLDEKYAPQGIHVFYCDSVYAPAQDDFEKELEAKGYPRSNHAGIFDTSEMMYVCGDACVRKDLIKTAVGDPVLGPGEQRDPNAPRVNNGITGDARRSSADIGKQLFDKRIEYATREIRRFLGMQP
;
A
#
# COMPACT_ATOMS: atom_id res chain seq x y z
N MET A 1 55.62 46.62 57.05
CA MET A 1 54.23 46.16 57.03
C MET A 1 53.75 46.20 55.60
N GLN A 2 53.92 45.06 54.87
CA GLN A 2 53.46 44.90 53.47
C GLN A 2 52.23 44.00 53.48
N ARG A 3 51.12 44.54 52.99
CA ARG A 3 49.89 43.77 52.80
C ARG A 3 49.89 43.14 51.35
N ALA A 4 49.86 41.82 51.30
CA ALA A 4 49.70 41.06 50.08
C ALA A 4 48.23 41.03 49.69
N LEU A 5 47.89 41.48 48.46
CA LEU A 5 46.60 41.31 47.85
C LEU A 5 46.59 39.94 47.11
N VAL A 6 45.68 39.08 47.50
CA VAL A 6 45.39 37.83 46.80
C VAL A 6 44.27 38.09 45.82
N SER A 7 44.58 38.05 44.51
CA SER A 7 43.56 38.11 43.47
C SER A 7 42.99 36.71 43.18
N PHE A 8 41.69 36.57 43.35
CA PHE A 8 40.93 35.36 43.07
C PHE A 8 40.39 35.45 41.60
N SER A 9 41.00 34.73 40.66
CA SER A 9 40.52 34.65 39.29
C SER A 9 39.49 33.55 39.21
N MET A 10 38.24 33.98 38.96
CA MET A 10 37.11 33.06 38.73
C MET A 10 37.08 32.65 37.25
N LEU A 11 37.43 31.42 36.96
CA LEU A 11 37.26 30.83 35.61
C LEU A 11 35.79 30.49 35.39
N ILE A 12 35.12 31.22 34.51
CA ILE A 12 33.78 30.87 34.04
C ILE A 12 33.94 29.94 32.84
N ALA A 13 33.64 28.65 33.02
CA ALA A 13 33.57 27.69 31.95
C ALA A 13 32.26 27.87 31.19
N PHE A 14 32.33 28.36 29.96
CA PHE A 14 31.22 28.35 29.01
C PHE A 14 31.04 26.95 28.47
N ALA A 15 30.02 26.23 28.92
CA ALA A 15 29.56 25.01 28.28
C ALA A 15 28.78 25.40 27.02
N SER A 16 29.41 25.20 25.86
CA SER A 16 28.75 25.31 24.57
C SER A 16 27.79 24.13 24.38
N VAL A 17 26.48 24.41 24.57
CA VAL A 17 25.42 23.49 24.17
C VAL A 17 25.34 23.53 22.64
N SER A 18 25.96 22.55 22.00
CA SER A 18 25.77 22.32 20.56
C SER A 18 24.36 21.75 20.34
N SER A 19 23.42 22.62 20.01
CA SER A 19 22.12 22.20 19.53
C SER A 19 22.31 21.53 18.17
N ALA A 20 22.15 20.21 18.11
CA ALA A 20 22.03 19.47 16.87
C ALA A 20 20.76 19.96 16.15
N GLN A 21 20.96 20.88 15.23
CA GLN A 21 19.94 21.36 14.31
C GLN A 21 19.71 20.25 13.30
N THR A 22 18.72 19.37 13.57
CA THR A 22 18.26 18.37 12.60
C THR A 22 17.82 19.11 11.34
N SER A 23 18.51 18.88 10.24
CA SER A 23 18.24 19.52 8.96
C SER A 23 16.84 19.09 8.48
N LYS A 24 15.90 20.02 8.52
CA LYS A 24 14.52 19.85 7.99
C LYS A 24 14.43 19.85 6.46
N ASN A 25 15.53 19.68 5.73
CA ASN A 25 15.58 19.82 4.26
C ASN A 25 16.26 18.64 3.54
N ALA A 26 16.27 17.44 4.11
CA ALA A 26 16.63 16.27 3.31
C ALA A 26 15.49 15.98 2.32
N LYS A 27 15.77 16.13 1.01
CA LYS A 27 14.83 15.74 -0.04
C LYS A 27 14.46 14.26 0.14
N GLU A 28 13.16 13.94 0.07
CA GLU A 28 12.70 12.55 0.15
C GLU A 28 13.44 11.69 -0.90
N PRO A 29 13.94 10.49 -0.53
CA PRO A 29 14.63 9.62 -1.48
C PRO A 29 13.75 9.29 -2.69
N LEU A 30 14.30 9.37 -3.88
CA LEU A 30 13.62 8.95 -5.10
C LEU A 30 13.54 7.42 -5.13
N VAL A 31 12.33 6.88 -5.09
CA VAL A 31 12.06 5.43 -5.08
C VAL A 31 11.03 4.99 -6.10
N GLU A 32 10.44 5.93 -6.84
CA GLU A 32 9.42 5.65 -7.85
C GLU A 32 10.08 5.52 -9.24
N PHE A 33 10.10 4.32 -9.80
CA PHE A 33 10.76 4.00 -11.07
C PHE A 33 10.32 4.93 -12.22
N GLU A 34 9.02 5.24 -12.29
CA GLU A 34 8.46 6.10 -13.34
C GLU A 34 8.95 7.55 -13.28
N ASN A 35 9.54 7.97 -12.16
CA ASN A 35 10.12 9.29 -11.95
C ASN A 35 11.66 9.29 -12.07
N MET A 36 12.27 8.14 -12.35
CA MET A 36 13.72 7.96 -12.52
C MET A 36 14.13 8.01 -14.00
N THR A 37 15.25 8.62 -14.26
CA THR A 37 15.97 8.43 -15.53
C THR A 37 16.71 7.08 -15.52
N TRP A 38 17.11 6.57 -16.68
CA TRP A 38 17.88 5.33 -16.76
C TRP A 38 19.21 5.40 -15.96
N ALA A 39 19.84 6.58 -15.89
CA ALA A 39 21.07 6.78 -15.13
C ALA A 39 20.82 6.69 -13.62
N GLU A 40 19.71 7.25 -13.14
CA GLU A 40 19.30 7.14 -11.73
C GLU A 40 18.92 5.71 -11.34
N VAL A 41 18.25 4.96 -12.23
CA VAL A 41 18.00 3.52 -12.01
C VAL A 41 19.30 2.76 -11.90
N LYS A 42 20.27 2.99 -12.82
CA LYS A 42 21.59 2.35 -12.77
C LYS A 42 22.32 2.65 -11.45
N GLN A 43 22.28 3.91 -11.00
CA GLN A 43 22.88 4.30 -9.73
C GLN A 43 22.17 3.65 -8.54
N ALA A 44 20.84 3.64 -8.52
CA ALA A 44 20.06 3.04 -7.45
C ALA A 44 20.37 1.52 -7.31
N LEU A 45 20.51 0.79 -8.43
CA LEU A 45 20.92 -0.61 -8.42
C LEU A 45 22.34 -0.78 -7.87
N ALA A 46 23.26 0.09 -8.25
CA ALA A 46 24.64 0.09 -7.73
C ALA A 46 24.69 0.39 -6.22
N ASP A 47 23.80 1.25 -5.73
CA ASP A 47 23.62 1.58 -4.30
C ASP A 47 22.86 0.49 -3.51
N GLY A 48 22.56 -0.67 -4.12
CA GLY A 48 21.93 -1.80 -3.46
C GLY A 48 20.41 -1.79 -3.44
N LYS A 49 19.74 -0.86 -4.17
CA LYS A 49 18.29 -0.89 -4.32
C LYS A 49 17.87 -1.93 -5.37
N THR A 50 17.99 -3.20 -5.00
CA THR A 50 17.83 -4.33 -5.93
C THR A 50 16.49 -5.06 -5.81
N THR A 51 15.53 -4.51 -5.07
CA THR A 51 14.18 -5.06 -4.90
C THR A 51 13.17 -4.25 -5.71
N ALA A 52 12.51 -4.86 -6.69
CA ALA A 52 11.43 -4.27 -7.47
C ALA A 52 10.07 -4.61 -6.82
N LEU A 53 9.28 -3.60 -6.52
CA LEU A 53 7.94 -3.75 -5.93
C LEU A 53 6.88 -3.50 -7.00
N PHE A 54 6.22 -4.55 -7.48
CA PHE A 54 5.09 -4.46 -8.41
C PHE A 54 3.77 -4.47 -7.65
N TYR A 55 2.96 -3.46 -7.89
CA TYR A 55 1.61 -3.37 -7.34
C TYR A 55 0.59 -3.35 -8.47
N THR A 56 -0.40 -4.23 -8.39
CA THR A 56 -1.56 -4.18 -9.29
C THR A 56 -2.72 -3.52 -8.55
N GLY A 57 -3.16 -2.40 -9.07
CA GLY A 57 -4.37 -1.73 -8.62
C GLY A 57 -5.61 -2.32 -9.29
N GLY A 58 -6.49 -1.46 -9.76
CA GLY A 58 -7.71 -1.84 -10.48
C GLY A 58 -8.48 -0.59 -10.90
N THR A 59 -9.22 -0.72 -11.97
CA THR A 59 -10.21 0.28 -12.43
C THR A 59 -11.58 -0.34 -12.31
N GLU A 60 -12.34 0.06 -11.31
CA GLU A 60 -13.68 -0.47 -11.06
C GLU A 60 -14.62 0.55 -10.43
N GLN A 61 -15.91 0.35 -10.63
CA GLN A 61 -16.92 1.10 -9.89
C GLN A 61 -16.74 0.85 -8.37
N ARG A 62 -16.86 1.91 -7.58
CA ARG A 62 -16.68 1.86 -6.13
C ARG A 62 -17.76 2.67 -5.42
N GLY A 63 -19.01 2.40 -5.76
CA GLY A 63 -20.15 3.16 -5.28
C GLY A 63 -20.22 4.58 -5.87
N PRO A 64 -21.28 5.35 -5.56
CA PRO A 64 -21.45 6.70 -6.09
C PRO A 64 -20.46 7.71 -5.50
N GLN A 65 -19.90 7.44 -4.32
CA GLN A 65 -19.03 8.36 -3.59
C GLN A 65 -17.56 8.30 -4.01
N ASN A 66 -17.08 7.19 -4.56
CA ASN A 66 -15.66 6.98 -4.87
C ASN A 66 -15.38 6.98 -6.37
N THR A 67 -14.24 7.50 -6.78
CA THR A 67 -13.76 7.40 -8.18
C THR A 67 -13.29 5.99 -8.52
N ASN A 68 -13.40 5.61 -9.80
CA ASN A 68 -13.12 4.24 -10.26
C ASN A 68 -11.63 3.82 -10.15
N GLY A 69 -10.70 4.77 -10.07
CA GLY A 69 -9.25 4.51 -9.98
C GLY A 69 -8.74 4.28 -8.56
N GLY A 70 -9.61 4.04 -7.56
CA GLY A 70 -9.25 3.97 -6.15
C GLY A 70 -8.07 3.05 -5.85
N HIS A 71 -8.12 1.78 -6.28
CA HIS A 71 -7.01 0.82 -6.08
C HIS A 71 -5.69 1.30 -6.68
N THR A 72 -5.73 2.00 -7.82
CA THR A 72 -4.51 2.54 -8.44
C THR A 72 -3.92 3.67 -7.62
N PHE A 73 -4.76 4.57 -7.08
CA PHE A 73 -4.27 5.68 -6.25
C PHE A 73 -3.74 5.20 -4.90
N MET A 74 -4.48 4.30 -4.25
CA MET A 74 -4.04 3.65 -3.01
C MET A 74 -2.75 2.86 -3.24
N GLY A 75 -2.68 2.07 -4.32
CA GLY A 75 -1.51 1.28 -4.67
C GLY A 75 -0.25 2.11 -4.88
N ARG A 76 -0.34 3.28 -5.54
CA ARG A 76 0.80 4.21 -5.69
C ARG A 76 1.33 4.69 -4.35
N ALA A 77 0.45 5.13 -3.48
CA ALA A 77 0.85 5.60 -2.16
C ALA A 77 1.47 4.47 -1.34
N THR A 78 0.85 3.29 -1.36
CA THR A 78 1.27 2.11 -0.59
C THR A 78 2.63 1.59 -1.05
N VAL A 79 2.85 1.37 -2.34
CA VAL A 79 4.11 0.82 -2.85
C VAL A 79 5.28 1.77 -2.66
N LYS A 80 5.05 3.09 -2.80
CA LYS A 80 6.03 4.13 -2.48
C LYS A 80 6.42 4.08 -1.01
N ALA A 81 5.43 4.05 -0.10
CA ALA A 81 5.69 4.03 1.33
C ALA A 81 6.44 2.76 1.78
N ILE A 82 6.11 1.60 1.19
CA ILE A 82 6.84 0.35 1.42
C ILE A 82 8.30 0.47 0.93
N ALA A 83 8.53 1.02 -0.28
CA ALA A 83 9.87 1.19 -0.84
C ALA A 83 10.75 2.09 0.06
N LEU A 84 10.19 3.21 0.53
CA LEU A 84 10.87 4.12 1.46
C LEU A 84 11.23 3.42 2.79
N LYS A 85 10.30 2.64 3.33
CA LYS A 85 10.48 1.94 4.61
C LYS A 85 11.47 0.76 4.52
N LEU A 86 11.55 0.08 3.38
CA LEU A 86 12.54 -0.97 3.12
C LEU A 86 13.95 -0.40 2.89
N GLY A 87 14.08 0.72 2.19
CA GLY A 87 15.34 1.38 1.88
C GLY A 87 16.12 0.78 0.70
N ASN A 88 15.96 -0.51 0.41
CA ASN A 88 16.61 -1.23 -0.68
C ASN A 88 15.68 -1.55 -1.86
N ALA A 89 14.55 -0.88 -1.96
CA ALA A 89 13.50 -1.17 -2.92
C ALA A 89 13.17 0.03 -3.82
N ILE A 90 12.65 -0.29 -5.00
CA ILE A 90 12.10 0.65 -5.99
C ILE A 90 10.64 0.29 -6.23
N ALA A 91 9.76 1.28 -6.12
CA ALA A 91 8.34 1.18 -6.47
C ALA A 91 8.18 1.23 -7.99
N MET A 92 7.69 0.15 -8.58
CA MET A 92 7.41 0.08 -10.01
C MET A 92 6.07 0.77 -10.34
N PRO A 93 5.84 1.18 -11.59
CA PRO A 93 4.56 1.74 -12.02
C PRO A 93 3.39 0.81 -11.68
N VAL A 94 2.32 1.36 -11.13
CA VAL A 94 1.15 0.57 -10.74
C VAL A 94 0.34 0.18 -11.97
N LEU A 95 0.06 -1.11 -12.14
CA LEU A 95 -0.83 -1.61 -13.19
C LEU A 95 -2.28 -1.26 -12.84
N PRO A 96 -3.00 -0.45 -13.66
CA PRO A 96 -4.32 0.05 -13.30
C PRO A 96 -5.47 -0.92 -13.65
N TYR A 97 -5.20 -2.12 -14.09
CA TYR A 97 -6.20 -3.11 -14.49
C TYR A 97 -5.92 -4.46 -13.85
N THR A 98 -6.99 -5.13 -13.44
CA THR A 98 -6.98 -6.44 -12.77
C THR A 98 -8.21 -7.26 -13.15
N PRO A 99 -8.28 -8.57 -12.88
CA PRO A 99 -9.52 -9.32 -12.93
C PRO A 99 -10.51 -8.76 -11.89
N ASN A 100 -11.68 -8.29 -12.33
CA ASN A 100 -12.71 -7.71 -11.46
C ASN A 100 -14.13 -7.84 -12.02
N ASN A 101 -14.48 -9.00 -12.54
CA ASN A 101 -15.78 -9.27 -13.16
C ASN A 101 -16.96 -9.08 -12.19
N ALA A 102 -16.75 -9.27 -10.89
CA ALA A 102 -17.80 -9.17 -9.88
C ALA A 102 -18.39 -7.75 -9.76
N SER A 103 -17.62 -6.70 -10.03
CA SER A 103 -18.07 -5.31 -9.96
C SER A 103 -18.52 -4.73 -11.32
N ALA A 104 -18.55 -5.55 -12.37
CA ALA A 104 -18.85 -5.12 -13.74
C ALA A 104 -20.34 -4.85 -14.02
N THR A 105 -21.23 -4.97 -13.03
CA THR A 105 -22.68 -4.78 -13.17
C THR A 105 -23.10 -3.32 -13.34
N LEU A 106 -22.20 -2.39 -12.97
CA LEU A 106 -22.41 -0.94 -13.11
C LEU A 106 -21.28 -0.33 -13.97
N PRO A 107 -21.54 0.81 -14.66
CA PRO A 107 -20.50 1.51 -15.40
C PRO A 107 -19.30 1.90 -14.54
N GLY A 108 -18.08 1.78 -15.09
CA GLY A 108 -16.85 2.19 -14.40
C GLY A 108 -15.86 1.06 -14.16
N THR A 109 -16.22 -0.19 -14.39
CA THR A 109 -15.35 -1.35 -14.26
C THR A 109 -14.75 -1.74 -15.61
N ILE A 110 -13.42 -1.82 -15.67
CA ILE A 110 -12.66 -2.33 -16.81
C ILE A 110 -11.68 -3.37 -16.29
N GLY A 111 -11.92 -4.64 -16.61
CA GLY A 111 -11.17 -5.78 -16.09
C GLY A 111 -10.25 -6.44 -17.10
N LEU A 112 -9.35 -7.27 -16.59
CA LEU A 112 -8.55 -8.24 -17.34
C LEU A 112 -9.12 -9.65 -17.12
N THR A 113 -8.60 -10.61 -17.87
CA THR A 113 -8.67 -12.02 -17.49
C THR A 113 -7.48 -12.40 -16.61
N ASN A 114 -7.56 -13.53 -15.90
CA ASN A 114 -6.44 -14.04 -15.10
C ASN A 114 -5.23 -14.34 -15.99
N GLU A 115 -5.45 -14.87 -17.21
CA GLU A 115 -4.40 -15.20 -18.18
C GLU A 115 -3.65 -13.95 -18.63
N LEU A 116 -4.37 -12.84 -18.89
CA LEU A 116 -3.74 -11.59 -19.27
C LEU A 116 -2.94 -11.00 -18.11
N LEU A 117 -3.47 -10.99 -16.88
CA LEU A 117 -2.72 -10.55 -15.73
C LEU A 117 -1.46 -11.40 -15.51
N THR A 118 -1.58 -12.73 -15.60
CA THR A 118 -0.45 -13.67 -15.52
C THR A 118 0.63 -13.30 -16.53
N ALA A 119 0.27 -13.16 -17.81
CA ALA A 119 1.22 -12.85 -18.88
C ALA A 119 1.91 -11.49 -18.68
N ILE A 120 1.19 -10.48 -18.22
CA ILE A 120 1.75 -9.16 -17.91
C ILE A 120 2.76 -9.28 -16.77
N LEU A 121 2.37 -9.90 -15.64
CA LEU A 121 3.22 -10.00 -14.46
C LEU A 121 4.48 -10.83 -14.72
N GLU A 122 4.39 -11.93 -15.45
CA GLU A 122 5.56 -12.70 -15.88
C GLU A 122 6.50 -11.82 -16.70
N ARG A 123 5.97 -11.14 -17.72
CA ARG A 123 6.79 -10.33 -18.60
C ARG A 123 7.47 -9.15 -17.91
N VAL A 124 6.75 -8.39 -17.09
CA VAL A 124 7.35 -7.22 -16.40
C VAL A 124 8.34 -7.65 -15.32
N SER A 125 8.09 -8.78 -14.65
CA SER A 125 9.04 -9.35 -13.69
C SER A 125 10.34 -9.77 -14.36
N GLU A 126 10.28 -10.48 -15.50
CA GLU A 126 11.46 -10.87 -16.27
C GLU A 126 12.23 -9.66 -16.81
N GLN A 127 11.54 -8.60 -17.22
CA GLN A 127 12.20 -7.35 -17.64
C GLN A 127 12.88 -6.63 -16.46
N ALA A 128 12.28 -6.62 -15.27
CA ALA A 128 12.93 -6.10 -14.07
C ALA A 128 14.20 -6.89 -13.73
N ILE A 129 14.15 -8.23 -13.80
CA ILE A 129 15.32 -9.10 -13.61
C ILE A 129 16.42 -8.76 -14.64
N THR A 130 16.05 -8.62 -15.91
CA THR A 130 16.98 -8.23 -16.99
C THR A 130 17.59 -6.84 -16.75
N THR A 131 16.86 -5.93 -16.14
CA THR A 131 17.33 -4.58 -15.76
C THR A 131 18.39 -4.64 -14.64
N GLY A 132 18.39 -5.69 -13.81
CA GLY A 132 19.38 -5.91 -12.75
C GLY A 132 18.79 -6.08 -11.34
N PHE A 133 17.46 -6.08 -11.20
CA PHE A 133 16.83 -6.38 -9.92
C PHE A 133 17.07 -7.83 -9.52
N LYS A 134 17.31 -8.06 -8.22
CA LYS A 134 17.56 -9.38 -7.64
C LYS A 134 16.34 -9.95 -6.94
N ASN A 135 15.43 -9.10 -6.54
CA ASN A 135 14.19 -9.49 -5.90
C ASN A 135 13.03 -8.80 -6.60
N VAL A 136 11.97 -9.54 -6.87
CA VAL A 136 10.71 -9.03 -7.41
C VAL A 136 9.61 -9.39 -6.43
N ILE A 137 8.88 -8.39 -5.97
CA ILE A 137 7.75 -8.57 -5.05
C ILE A 137 6.46 -8.22 -5.79
N LEU A 138 5.55 -9.19 -5.88
CA LEU A 138 4.21 -9.01 -6.45
C LEU A 138 3.22 -8.72 -5.32
N MET A 139 2.35 -7.73 -5.48
CA MET A 139 1.34 -7.35 -4.49
C MET A 139 0.15 -6.62 -5.11
N GLY A 140 -0.93 -6.50 -4.35
CA GLY A 140 -2.14 -5.77 -4.72
C GLY A 140 -3.18 -5.83 -3.61
N ASP A 141 -4.30 -5.16 -3.80
CA ASP A 141 -5.37 -5.03 -2.80
C ASP A 141 -6.76 -5.39 -3.34
N HIS A 142 -6.82 -6.27 -4.34
CA HIS A 142 -8.06 -6.66 -4.99
C HIS A 142 -8.33 -8.16 -4.88
N GLY A 143 -9.51 -8.55 -4.38
CA GLY A 143 -9.87 -9.96 -4.17
C GLY A 143 -10.23 -10.76 -5.43
N GLY A 144 -10.42 -10.10 -6.56
CA GLY A 144 -10.95 -10.67 -7.79
C GLY A 144 -9.97 -11.52 -8.62
N GLY A 145 -9.28 -12.47 -8.00
CA GLY A 145 -8.35 -13.38 -8.69
C GLY A 145 -6.88 -12.99 -8.57
N GLN A 146 -6.55 -11.78 -8.13
CA GLN A 146 -5.16 -11.36 -7.93
C GLN A 146 -4.33 -12.33 -7.08
N PRO A 147 -4.78 -12.75 -5.86
CA PRO A 147 -3.96 -13.59 -4.99
C PRO A 147 -3.50 -14.90 -5.64
N THR A 148 -4.40 -15.58 -6.37
CA THR A 148 -4.07 -16.82 -7.07
C THR A 148 -3.05 -16.58 -8.19
N VAL A 149 -3.26 -15.53 -8.99
CA VAL A 149 -2.32 -15.17 -10.08
C VAL A 149 -0.95 -14.82 -9.52
N TYR A 150 -0.86 -14.05 -8.44
CA TYR A 150 0.42 -13.70 -7.82
C TYR A 150 1.17 -14.93 -7.28
N ALA A 151 0.47 -15.79 -6.55
CA ALA A 151 1.07 -17.00 -5.99
C ALA A 151 1.65 -17.90 -7.09
N ASP A 152 0.89 -18.10 -8.18
CA ASP A 152 1.30 -18.93 -9.29
C ASP A 152 2.47 -18.33 -10.08
N VAL A 153 2.42 -17.02 -10.37
CA VAL A 153 3.51 -16.32 -11.08
C VAL A 153 4.77 -16.29 -10.23
N ALA A 154 4.66 -15.91 -8.96
CA ALA A 154 5.80 -15.85 -8.06
C ALA A 154 6.49 -17.21 -7.95
N LYS A 155 5.72 -18.28 -7.73
CA LYS A 155 6.25 -19.64 -7.64
C LYS A 155 7.02 -20.04 -8.91
N ARG A 156 6.41 -19.90 -10.11
CA ARG A 156 7.05 -20.31 -11.36
C ARG A 156 8.33 -19.50 -11.64
N LEU A 157 8.30 -18.19 -11.41
CA LEU A 157 9.47 -17.37 -11.65
C LEU A 157 10.57 -17.57 -10.59
N ASP A 158 10.21 -17.79 -9.33
CA ASP A 158 11.19 -18.12 -8.29
C ASP A 158 11.88 -19.45 -8.60
N GLU A 159 11.13 -20.51 -8.94
CA GLU A 159 11.70 -21.80 -9.37
C GLU A 159 12.68 -21.65 -10.54
N LYS A 160 12.38 -20.76 -11.49
CA LYS A 160 13.22 -20.51 -12.68
C LYS A 160 14.51 -19.74 -12.34
N TYR A 161 14.44 -18.76 -11.43
CA TYR A 161 15.53 -17.80 -11.24
C TYR A 161 16.27 -17.96 -9.91
N ALA A 162 15.75 -18.68 -8.92
CA ALA A 162 16.42 -18.94 -7.63
C ALA A 162 17.82 -19.58 -7.78
N PRO A 163 18.07 -20.50 -8.74
CA PRO A 163 19.43 -21.03 -8.99
C PRO A 163 20.45 -19.95 -9.36
N GLN A 164 20.00 -18.77 -9.80
CA GLN A 164 20.85 -17.62 -10.17
C GLN A 164 20.94 -16.59 -9.01
N GLY A 165 20.37 -16.89 -7.83
CA GLY A 165 20.30 -15.97 -6.69
C GLY A 165 19.33 -14.80 -6.91
N ILE A 166 18.29 -15.01 -7.73
CA ILE A 166 17.24 -14.03 -8.01
C ILE A 166 15.92 -14.63 -7.54
N HIS A 167 15.13 -13.84 -6.81
CA HIS A 167 13.92 -14.33 -6.17
C HIS A 167 12.68 -13.55 -6.55
N VAL A 168 11.56 -14.25 -6.67
CA VAL A 168 10.25 -13.66 -6.94
C VAL A 168 9.27 -14.09 -5.85
N PHE A 169 8.61 -13.13 -5.20
CA PHE A 169 7.75 -13.37 -4.05
C PHE A 169 6.38 -12.73 -4.23
N TYR A 170 5.37 -13.33 -3.63
CA TYR A 170 4.06 -12.73 -3.43
C TYR A 170 3.92 -12.24 -1.99
N CYS A 171 3.67 -10.95 -1.81
CA CYS A 171 3.39 -10.33 -0.52
C CYS A 171 1.87 -10.25 -0.33
N ASP A 172 1.29 -11.17 0.44
CA ASP A 172 -0.14 -11.21 0.77
C ASP A 172 -0.51 -10.22 1.88
N SER A 173 0.41 -9.98 2.82
CA SER A 173 0.14 -9.18 4.03
C SER A 173 -0.21 -7.72 3.76
N VAL A 174 0.02 -7.21 2.55
CA VAL A 174 -0.40 -5.85 2.15
C VAL A 174 -1.92 -5.72 2.05
N TYR A 175 -2.64 -6.84 1.87
CA TYR A 175 -4.08 -6.85 1.65
C TYR A 175 -4.84 -7.59 2.75
N ALA A 176 -5.17 -8.87 2.56
CA ALA A 176 -6.12 -9.60 3.39
C ALA A 176 -5.72 -9.63 4.88
N PRO A 177 -4.52 -10.04 5.29
CA PRO A 177 -4.17 -10.10 6.71
C PRO A 177 -4.25 -8.74 7.42
N ALA A 178 -3.83 -7.65 6.77
CA ALA A 178 -3.90 -6.31 7.36
C ALA A 178 -5.34 -5.81 7.48
N GLN A 179 -6.16 -6.06 6.44
CA GLN A 179 -7.56 -5.65 6.42
C GLN A 179 -8.40 -6.44 7.41
N ASP A 180 -8.24 -7.77 7.47
CA ASP A 180 -8.99 -8.66 8.38
C ASP A 180 -8.75 -8.30 9.85
N ASP A 181 -7.51 -8.01 10.22
CA ASP A 181 -7.19 -7.59 11.59
C ASP A 181 -7.75 -6.19 11.90
N PHE A 182 -7.72 -5.28 10.92
CA PHE A 182 -8.29 -3.97 11.10
C PHE A 182 -9.82 -3.98 11.16
N GLU A 183 -10.48 -4.87 10.41
CA GLU A 183 -11.92 -5.09 10.48
C GLU A 183 -12.35 -5.49 11.89
N LYS A 184 -11.66 -6.47 12.50
CA LYS A 184 -11.91 -6.89 13.89
C LYS A 184 -11.79 -5.73 14.89
N GLU A 185 -10.79 -4.85 14.69
CA GLU A 185 -10.62 -3.66 15.54
C GLU A 185 -11.78 -2.67 15.39
N LEU A 186 -12.28 -2.46 14.17
CA LEU A 186 -13.43 -1.59 13.92
C LEU A 186 -14.74 -2.20 14.43
N GLU A 187 -14.96 -3.51 14.24
CA GLU A 187 -16.13 -4.21 14.80
C GLU A 187 -16.17 -4.08 16.33
N ALA A 188 -15.03 -4.27 17.00
CA ALA A 188 -14.92 -4.09 18.45
C ALA A 188 -15.27 -2.65 18.91
N LYS A 189 -15.13 -1.66 18.03
CA LYS A 189 -15.52 -0.26 18.24
C LYS A 189 -16.97 0.04 17.78
N GLY A 190 -17.74 -0.99 17.40
CA GLY A 190 -19.13 -0.86 16.96
C GLY A 190 -19.29 -0.28 15.55
N TYR A 191 -18.32 -0.47 14.67
CA TYR A 191 -18.49 -0.19 13.26
C TYR A 191 -19.14 -1.36 12.55
N PRO A 192 -19.97 -1.10 11.52
CA PRO A 192 -20.57 -2.16 10.73
C PRO A 192 -19.51 -2.86 9.86
N ARG A 193 -19.74 -4.14 9.57
CA ARG A 193 -18.96 -4.86 8.56
C ARG A 193 -19.06 -4.19 7.21
N SER A 194 -18.01 -4.25 6.46
CA SER A 194 -17.91 -3.58 5.18
C SER A 194 -17.03 -4.36 4.21
N ASN A 195 -17.34 -4.22 2.92
CA ASN A 195 -16.58 -4.82 1.84
C ASN A 195 -16.43 -3.77 0.72
N HIS A 196 -16.74 -4.14 -0.51
CA HIS A 196 -16.55 -3.31 -1.70
C HIS A 196 -17.19 -1.91 -1.56
N ALA A 197 -16.40 -0.88 -1.85
CA ALA A 197 -16.79 0.54 -1.75
C ALA A 197 -17.28 0.97 -0.35
N GLY A 198 -17.03 0.19 0.68
CA GLY A 198 -17.48 0.46 2.04
C GLY A 198 -16.52 1.34 2.82
N ILE A 199 -16.45 1.12 4.15
CA ILE A 199 -15.70 1.99 5.07
C ILE A 199 -14.19 1.98 4.80
N PHE A 200 -13.62 0.82 4.46
CA PHE A 200 -12.16 0.71 4.21
C PHE A 200 -11.78 1.47 2.96
N ASP A 201 -12.40 1.13 1.83
CA ASP A 201 -12.14 1.74 0.53
C ASP A 201 -12.33 3.25 0.57
N THR A 202 -13.46 3.69 1.11
CA THR A 202 -13.80 5.12 1.17
C THR A 202 -12.86 5.88 2.10
N SER A 203 -12.52 5.31 3.27
CA SER A 203 -11.63 5.94 4.23
C SER A 203 -10.20 6.06 3.70
N GLU A 204 -9.68 5.00 3.08
CA GLU A 204 -8.33 5.01 2.53
C GLU A 204 -8.21 5.98 1.35
N MET A 205 -9.23 6.06 0.49
CA MET A 205 -9.31 7.08 -0.57
C MET A 205 -9.39 8.50 -0.01
N MET A 206 -10.13 8.72 1.10
CA MET A 206 -10.13 10.02 1.79
C MET A 206 -8.74 10.41 2.28
N TYR A 207 -7.98 9.46 2.80
CA TYR A 207 -6.63 9.71 3.29
C TYR A 207 -5.64 9.98 2.15
N VAL A 208 -5.66 9.14 1.10
CA VAL A 208 -4.66 9.17 0.03
C VAL A 208 -4.87 10.33 -0.94
N CYS A 209 -6.10 10.64 -1.32
CA CYS A 209 -6.38 11.63 -2.36
C CYS A 209 -7.58 12.57 -2.08
N GLY A 210 -8.26 12.40 -0.95
CA GLY A 210 -9.27 13.34 -0.47
C GLY A 210 -10.37 13.67 -1.49
N ASP A 211 -10.68 14.95 -1.65
CA ASP A 211 -11.78 15.44 -2.50
C ASP A 211 -11.57 15.15 -3.99
N ALA A 212 -10.36 14.88 -4.44
CA ALA A 212 -10.11 14.44 -5.81
C ALA A 212 -10.72 13.05 -6.10
N CYS A 213 -10.80 12.20 -5.08
CA CYS A 213 -11.23 10.81 -5.21
C CYS A 213 -12.59 10.51 -4.56
N VAL A 214 -13.04 11.31 -3.60
CA VAL A 214 -14.24 11.04 -2.81
C VAL A 214 -15.23 12.20 -2.91
N ARG A 215 -16.47 11.90 -3.25
CA ARG A 215 -17.60 12.83 -3.28
C ARG A 215 -18.24 12.87 -1.88
N LYS A 216 -17.77 13.78 -1.03
CA LYS A 216 -18.13 13.87 0.39
C LYS A 216 -19.62 14.08 0.63
N ASP A 217 -20.30 14.79 -0.26
CA ASP A 217 -21.73 15.02 -0.23
C ASP A 217 -22.56 13.73 -0.36
N LEU A 218 -22.01 12.71 -1.05
CA LEU A 218 -22.67 11.41 -1.26
C LEU A 218 -22.43 10.41 -0.12
N ILE A 219 -21.51 10.68 0.81
CA ILE A 219 -21.19 9.73 1.90
C ILE A 219 -22.39 9.50 2.81
N LYS A 220 -23.23 10.52 3.07
CA LYS A 220 -24.39 10.41 3.95
C LYS A 220 -25.39 9.34 3.51
N THR A 221 -25.40 8.98 2.23
CA THR A 221 -26.28 7.98 1.62
C THR A 221 -25.51 6.75 1.12
N ALA A 222 -24.22 6.64 1.40
CA ALA A 222 -23.37 5.56 0.91
C ALA A 222 -23.54 4.27 1.73
N VAL A 223 -24.69 3.61 1.51
CA VAL A 223 -25.05 2.32 2.10
C VAL A 223 -25.49 1.39 0.99
N GLY A 224 -24.94 0.19 0.97
CA GLY A 224 -25.30 -0.89 0.06
C GLY A 224 -25.93 -2.08 0.77
N ASP A 225 -25.89 -3.24 0.11
CA ASP A 225 -26.30 -4.50 0.74
C ASP A 225 -25.41 -4.79 1.96
N PRO A 226 -25.94 -5.29 3.08
CA PRO A 226 -25.16 -5.57 4.27
C PRO A 226 -24.14 -6.70 4.03
N VAL A 227 -22.98 -6.60 4.65
CA VAL A 227 -22.03 -7.72 4.80
C VAL A 227 -22.51 -8.57 5.98
N LEU A 228 -22.82 -9.83 5.70
CA LEU A 228 -23.33 -10.77 6.70
C LEU A 228 -22.17 -11.38 7.50
N GLY A 229 -22.38 -11.53 8.80
CA GLY A 229 -21.49 -12.25 9.69
C GLY A 229 -21.63 -13.77 9.57
N PRO A 230 -20.73 -14.54 10.22
CA PRO A 230 -20.84 -15.98 10.28
C PRO A 230 -22.19 -16.41 10.89
N GLY A 231 -22.94 -17.22 10.14
CA GLY A 231 -24.27 -17.70 10.57
C GLY A 231 -25.44 -16.73 10.36
N GLU A 232 -25.19 -15.49 9.97
CA GLU A 232 -26.23 -14.55 9.59
C GLU A 232 -26.81 -14.89 8.23
N GLN A 233 -28.12 -14.74 8.09
CA GLN A 233 -28.83 -14.94 6.83
C GLN A 233 -29.48 -13.61 6.41
N ARG A 234 -29.45 -13.34 5.11
CA ARG A 234 -30.19 -12.22 4.57
C ARG A 234 -31.69 -12.47 4.67
N ASP A 235 -32.43 -11.45 5.06
CA ASP A 235 -33.88 -11.45 4.90
C ASP A 235 -34.21 -11.63 3.40
N PRO A 236 -34.91 -12.71 2.99
CA PRO A 236 -35.25 -12.96 1.60
C PRO A 236 -36.17 -11.89 1.01
N ASN A 237 -36.91 -11.16 1.84
CA ASN A 237 -37.84 -10.10 1.45
C ASN A 237 -37.19 -8.70 1.42
N ALA A 238 -35.96 -8.55 1.95
CA ALA A 238 -35.27 -7.29 1.92
C ALA A 238 -34.90 -6.90 0.47
N PRO A 239 -35.20 -5.66 0.03
CA PRO A 239 -34.84 -5.22 -1.30
C PRO A 239 -33.33 -5.22 -1.50
N ARG A 240 -32.88 -5.57 -2.71
CA ARG A 240 -31.47 -5.46 -3.08
C ARG A 240 -31.11 -4.01 -3.35
N VAL A 241 -29.95 -3.59 -2.85
CA VAL A 241 -29.40 -2.26 -3.10
C VAL A 241 -28.30 -2.38 -4.16
N ASN A 242 -28.63 -2.08 -5.42
CA ASN A 242 -27.68 -2.13 -6.53
C ASN A 242 -27.11 -0.72 -6.79
N ASN A 243 -26.27 -0.23 -5.89
CA ASN A 243 -25.61 1.07 -6.00
C ASN A 243 -24.06 0.97 -6.01
N GLY A 244 -23.53 -0.24 -6.17
CA GLY A 244 -22.11 -0.48 -6.22
C GLY A 244 -21.40 -0.50 -4.86
N ILE A 245 -22.15 -0.59 -3.75
CA ILE A 245 -21.61 -0.69 -2.40
C ILE A 245 -22.03 -2.02 -1.78
N THR A 246 -21.11 -2.64 -1.04
CA THR A 246 -21.42 -3.75 -0.13
C THR A 246 -20.96 -3.35 1.28
N GLY A 247 -21.93 -3.13 2.17
CA GLY A 247 -21.70 -2.60 3.51
C GLY A 247 -22.12 -1.14 3.65
N ASP A 248 -21.44 -0.41 4.54
CA ASP A 248 -21.80 0.95 4.94
C ASP A 248 -20.55 1.85 4.98
N ALA A 249 -20.51 2.88 4.16
CA ALA A 249 -19.41 3.84 4.10
C ALA A 249 -19.69 5.16 4.85
N ARG A 250 -20.85 5.32 5.49
CA ARG A 250 -21.27 6.60 6.12
C ARG A 250 -20.36 7.07 7.25
N ARG A 251 -19.68 6.14 7.92
CA ARG A 251 -18.74 6.43 9.02
C ARG A 251 -17.29 6.47 8.56
N SER A 252 -17.04 6.53 7.25
CA SER A 252 -15.68 6.67 6.71
C SER A 252 -15.03 7.98 7.13
N SER A 253 -13.72 7.93 7.35
CA SER A 253 -12.93 9.12 7.65
C SER A 253 -11.47 8.93 7.19
N ALA A 254 -10.77 10.04 6.93
CA ALA A 254 -9.35 10.01 6.60
C ALA A 254 -8.48 9.39 7.72
N ASP A 255 -8.90 9.53 8.98
CA ASP A 255 -8.20 8.94 10.13
C ASP A 255 -8.28 7.40 10.14
N ILE A 256 -9.46 6.84 9.81
CA ILE A 256 -9.62 5.39 9.61
C ILE A 256 -8.75 4.93 8.43
N GLY A 257 -8.78 5.70 7.32
CA GLY A 257 -7.96 5.40 6.15
C GLY A 257 -6.48 5.41 6.45
N LYS A 258 -6.01 6.37 7.23
CA LYS A 258 -4.61 6.42 7.68
C LYS A 258 -4.22 5.20 8.53
N GLN A 259 -5.07 4.80 9.47
CA GLN A 259 -4.80 3.63 10.31
C GLN A 259 -4.68 2.35 9.48
N LEU A 260 -5.58 2.13 8.51
CA LEU A 260 -5.50 0.98 7.60
C LEU A 260 -4.25 1.05 6.72
N PHE A 261 -3.97 2.22 6.14
CA PHE A 261 -2.78 2.46 5.31
C PHE A 261 -1.48 2.14 6.07
N ASP A 262 -1.33 2.67 7.28
CA ASP A 262 -0.16 2.41 8.12
C ASP A 262 -0.01 0.90 8.45
N LYS A 263 -1.12 0.23 8.75
CA LYS A 263 -1.15 -1.21 9.03
C LYS A 263 -0.75 -2.04 7.81
N ARG A 264 -1.23 -1.72 6.62
CA ARG A 264 -0.83 -2.37 5.35
C ARG A 264 0.66 -2.25 5.10
N ILE A 265 1.23 -1.05 5.30
CA ILE A 265 2.67 -0.81 5.13
C ILE A 265 3.47 -1.59 6.16
N GLU A 266 3.05 -1.62 7.42
CA GLU A 266 3.73 -2.36 8.47
C GLU A 266 3.75 -3.87 8.16
N TYR A 267 2.58 -4.45 7.85
CA TYR A 267 2.43 -5.88 7.55
C TYR A 267 3.25 -6.28 6.33
N ALA A 268 3.12 -5.54 5.22
CA ALA A 268 3.88 -5.79 4.01
C ALA A 268 5.40 -5.66 4.24
N THR A 269 5.84 -4.60 4.91
CA THR A 269 7.27 -4.40 5.17
C THR A 269 7.85 -5.53 6.02
N ARG A 270 7.12 -6.00 7.04
CA ARG A 270 7.53 -7.11 7.90
C ARG A 270 7.63 -8.42 7.11
N GLU A 271 6.65 -8.70 6.24
CA GLU A 271 6.67 -9.89 5.41
C GLU A 271 7.81 -9.86 4.39
N ILE A 272 7.96 -8.75 3.66
CA ILE A 272 9.02 -8.58 2.66
C ILE A 272 10.40 -8.67 3.31
N ARG A 273 10.63 -8.05 4.48
CA ARG A 273 11.90 -8.18 5.20
C ARG A 273 12.22 -9.64 5.51
N ARG A 274 11.20 -10.42 5.92
CA ARG A 274 11.38 -11.87 6.18
C ARG A 274 11.78 -12.61 4.91
N PHE A 275 11.14 -12.33 3.78
CA PHE A 275 11.52 -12.91 2.48
C PHE A 275 12.95 -12.56 2.08
N LEU A 276 13.37 -11.34 2.34
CA LEU A 276 14.70 -10.85 2.01
C LEU A 276 15.79 -11.25 3.03
N GLY A 277 15.45 -11.98 4.10
CA GLY A 277 16.39 -12.32 5.18
C GLY A 277 16.90 -11.10 5.96
N MET A 278 16.18 -9.99 5.92
CA MET A 278 16.51 -8.76 6.67
C MET A 278 15.99 -8.84 8.10
N GLN A 279 16.64 -8.11 9.02
CA GLN A 279 16.14 -7.99 10.39
C GLN A 279 14.75 -7.31 10.38
N PRO A 280 13.86 -7.69 11.31
CA PRO A 280 12.51 -7.13 11.44
C PRO A 280 12.47 -5.61 11.58
#